data_c49032b519d50ce698562a11ebd10bc5
#
_entry.id   c49032b519d50ce698562a11ebd10bc5
#
_cell.length_a   1.000
_cell.length_b   1.000
_cell.length_c   1.000
_cell.angle_alpha   90.00
_cell.angle_beta   90.00
_cell.angle_gamma   90.00
#
_symmetry.space_group_name_H-M   'P 1'
#
loop_
_entity.id
_entity.type
_entity.pdbx_description
1 polymer ?
#
loop_
_entity_poly.entity_id
_entity_poly.type
_entity_poly.pdbx_seq_one_letter_code
_entity_poly.pdbx_strand_id
1 'polypeptide(L)'
;MGSVVPKADASPAESLLLDVADVLATSLDLDTTLRRVAEVVRKVIDYEIFAILLLNEKTQELRFRFQIGYPAEFAERTRVKLGEGVTGLAAQLRQPVLIDDVREDPRYIEAVSNVCSELAIPLITKNRVIGVIDIEAREPRYFTEEHQRLLTLVASRMAAGIENAQLYTRSTKQARILLLLNEIARELTSILNLDELLGRIAELVRRLIDYQMFSILLLDSSGQQLQHRFSLRFNENIHLKHEIPIGRGLVGLAAQSKEAVLAADVTKDSRYIEANPETRSELAVPLIYKSKVVGVLDLEHTRRGFFTDEHKRTMTTLAAQIAIAIENARLYEQIERQERRLERDLSLARELQSRLLPQTNPKLAHLDVAAKFIPARTIGGDLYDFIPYSMSRLGIVIGDVSGKGAPAAIYAALVSGIIRSHAPIEPAPGEMLAAVNLSLAE
;
A
#
# COMPACT_ATOMS: atom_id res chain seq x y z
N MET A 1 11.96 -60.81 -35.07
CA MET A 1 12.64 -61.19 -33.83
C MET A 1 13.13 -59.86 -33.20
N GLY A 2 12.30 -59.26 -32.39
CA GLY A 2 12.64 -58.04 -31.64
C GLY A 2 13.16 -58.51 -30.27
N SER A 3 14.42 -58.19 -30.01
CA SER A 3 15.04 -58.39 -28.70
C SER A 3 14.45 -57.43 -27.68
N VAL A 4 13.66 -57.95 -26.77
CA VAL A 4 13.26 -57.24 -25.52
C VAL A 4 14.52 -57.15 -24.67
N VAL A 5 15.05 -55.94 -24.55
CA VAL A 5 16.08 -55.63 -23.55
C VAL A 5 15.41 -55.71 -22.18
N PRO A 6 15.87 -56.55 -21.25
CA PRO A 6 15.31 -56.58 -19.90
C PRO A 6 15.58 -55.21 -19.25
N LYS A 7 14.52 -54.56 -18.68
CA LYS A 7 14.67 -53.44 -17.76
C LYS A 7 15.56 -53.94 -16.62
N ALA A 8 16.74 -53.34 -16.47
CA ALA A 8 17.56 -53.53 -15.28
C ALA A 8 16.70 -53.08 -14.07
N ASP A 9 16.52 -54.00 -13.09
CA ASP A 9 15.89 -53.64 -11.83
C ASP A 9 16.69 -52.49 -11.21
N ALA A 10 15.99 -51.33 -10.98
CA ALA A 10 16.61 -50.21 -10.36
C ALA A 10 17.17 -50.58 -8.97
N SER A 11 18.37 -50.15 -8.65
CA SER A 11 18.93 -50.42 -7.32
C SER A 11 18.01 -49.87 -6.22
N PRO A 12 17.98 -50.46 -5.01
CA PRO A 12 17.18 -49.96 -3.90
C PRO A 12 17.36 -48.42 -3.67
N ALA A 13 18.58 -47.93 -3.92
CA ALA A 13 18.91 -46.50 -3.84
C ALA A 13 18.25 -45.68 -4.93
N GLU A 14 18.21 -46.17 -6.17
CA GLU A 14 17.56 -45.47 -7.29
C GLU A 14 16.03 -45.40 -7.11
N SER A 15 15.44 -46.51 -6.63
CA SER A 15 14.01 -46.55 -6.31
C SER A 15 13.64 -45.56 -5.21
N LEU A 16 14.43 -45.51 -4.12
CA LEU A 16 14.24 -44.56 -3.02
C LEU A 16 14.30 -43.11 -3.51
N LEU A 17 15.28 -42.76 -4.34
CA LEU A 17 15.43 -41.40 -4.86
C LEU A 17 14.29 -40.97 -5.78
N LEU A 18 13.76 -41.91 -6.60
CA LEU A 18 12.60 -41.67 -7.45
C LEU A 18 11.34 -41.45 -6.60
N ASP A 19 11.11 -42.30 -5.60
CA ASP A 19 9.97 -42.15 -4.67
C ASP A 19 10.01 -40.83 -3.91
N VAL A 20 11.19 -40.42 -3.42
CA VAL A 20 11.37 -39.13 -2.77
C VAL A 20 11.16 -37.97 -3.74
N ALA A 21 11.66 -38.06 -4.96
CA ALA A 21 11.47 -37.04 -5.98
C ALA A 21 9.98 -36.86 -6.33
N ASP A 22 9.23 -37.93 -6.46
CA ASP A 22 7.79 -37.93 -6.73
C ASP A 22 7.00 -37.30 -5.56
N VAL A 23 7.36 -37.60 -4.33
CA VAL A 23 6.76 -37.00 -3.14
C VAL A 23 6.99 -35.51 -3.12
N LEU A 24 8.21 -35.05 -3.41
CA LEU A 24 8.59 -33.64 -3.43
C LEU A 24 7.95 -32.85 -4.60
N ALA A 25 7.65 -33.53 -5.71
CA ALA A 25 7.02 -32.91 -6.88
C ALA A 25 5.50 -32.80 -6.75
N THR A 26 4.85 -33.65 -5.95
CA THR A 26 3.38 -33.77 -5.91
C THR A 26 2.72 -32.93 -4.83
N SER A 27 3.45 -32.41 -3.88
CA SER A 27 2.89 -31.60 -2.76
C SER A 27 3.66 -30.32 -2.51
N LEU A 28 2.93 -29.21 -2.42
CA LEU A 28 3.47 -27.91 -1.98
C LEU A 28 3.26 -27.71 -0.48
N ASP A 29 2.50 -28.57 0.19
CA ASP A 29 2.34 -28.55 1.65
C ASP A 29 3.53 -29.23 2.33
N LEU A 30 4.28 -28.44 3.10
CA LEU A 30 5.51 -28.89 3.72
C LEU A 30 5.28 -30.05 4.70
N ASP A 31 4.23 -29.98 5.53
CA ASP A 31 3.98 -30.98 6.57
C ASP A 31 3.58 -32.35 5.96
N THR A 32 2.74 -32.33 4.95
CA THR A 32 2.39 -33.52 4.17
C THR A 32 3.61 -34.13 3.47
N THR A 33 4.45 -33.27 2.90
CA THR A 33 5.68 -33.65 2.22
C THR A 33 6.67 -34.35 3.16
N LEU A 34 6.94 -33.72 4.33
CA LEU A 34 7.87 -34.28 5.32
C LEU A 34 7.40 -35.64 5.85
N ARG A 35 6.09 -35.79 6.11
CA ARG A 35 5.50 -37.08 6.53
C ARG A 35 5.71 -38.19 5.49
N ARG A 36 5.41 -37.91 4.22
CA ARG A 36 5.58 -38.87 3.14
C ARG A 36 7.04 -39.29 2.93
N VAL A 37 7.95 -38.33 3.05
CA VAL A 37 9.40 -38.63 2.97
C VAL A 37 9.82 -39.54 4.11
N ALA A 38 9.37 -39.32 5.34
CA ALA A 38 9.64 -40.21 6.45
C ALA A 38 9.14 -41.65 6.18
N GLU A 39 7.92 -41.78 5.62
CA GLU A 39 7.36 -43.10 5.21
C GLU A 39 8.21 -43.79 4.12
N VAL A 40 8.71 -43.01 3.14
CA VAL A 40 9.57 -43.56 2.08
C VAL A 40 10.94 -43.98 2.65
N VAL A 41 11.54 -43.20 3.51
CA VAL A 41 12.78 -43.53 4.20
C VAL A 41 12.62 -44.82 5.01
N ARG A 42 11.48 -44.98 5.72
CA ARG A 42 11.21 -46.19 6.53
C ARG A 42 11.17 -47.48 5.73
N LYS A 43 10.87 -47.44 4.44
CA LYS A 43 10.89 -48.65 3.59
C LYS A 43 12.30 -49.21 3.37
N VAL A 44 13.33 -48.38 3.55
CA VAL A 44 14.72 -48.76 3.25
C VAL A 44 15.56 -48.83 4.53
N ILE A 45 15.29 -47.96 5.50
CA ILE A 45 15.98 -47.92 6.78
C ILE A 45 14.94 -48.01 7.87
N ASP A 46 14.95 -49.09 8.61
CA ASP A 46 14.07 -49.20 9.76
C ASP A 46 14.61 -48.32 10.88
N TYR A 47 13.80 -47.44 11.36
CA TYR A 47 14.16 -46.49 12.41
C TYR A 47 13.05 -46.42 13.47
N GLU A 48 13.41 -46.11 14.69
CA GLU A 48 12.46 -45.98 15.76
C GLU A 48 12.12 -44.48 16.01
N ILE A 49 13.09 -43.65 15.81
CA ILE A 49 12.98 -42.22 15.95
C ILE A 49 13.43 -41.53 14.66
N PHE A 50 12.64 -40.59 14.20
CA PHE A 50 12.94 -39.79 13.02
C PHE A 50 12.51 -38.34 13.25
N ALA A 51 13.41 -37.39 12.99
CA ALA A 51 13.04 -36.00 13.02
C ALA A 51 13.65 -35.20 11.86
N ILE A 52 12.97 -34.12 11.53
CA ILE A 52 13.47 -33.11 10.64
C ILE A 52 13.46 -31.81 11.42
N LEU A 53 14.63 -31.26 11.65
CA LEU A 53 14.82 -29.98 12.30
C LEU A 53 15.16 -28.93 11.22
N LEU A 54 14.49 -27.78 11.25
CA LEU A 54 14.80 -26.68 10.34
C LEU A 54 15.53 -25.55 11.09
N LEU A 55 16.53 -24.98 10.42
CA LEU A 55 17.33 -23.88 10.93
C LEU A 55 16.57 -22.55 10.83
N ASN A 56 16.43 -21.88 11.94
CA ASN A 56 15.97 -20.49 11.97
C ASN A 56 17.17 -19.56 11.69
N GLU A 57 17.18 -18.92 10.53
CA GLU A 57 18.27 -18.04 10.10
C GLU A 57 18.52 -16.86 11.04
N LYS A 58 17.50 -16.37 11.75
CA LYS A 58 17.64 -15.22 12.67
C LYS A 58 18.25 -15.61 14.01
N THR A 59 17.79 -16.72 14.59
CA THR A 59 18.26 -17.16 15.92
C THR A 59 19.41 -18.12 15.84
N GLN A 60 19.73 -18.67 14.65
CA GLN A 60 20.74 -19.72 14.41
C GLN A 60 20.50 -20.97 15.26
N GLU A 61 19.21 -21.31 15.44
CA GLU A 61 18.75 -22.48 16.19
C GLU A 61 17.98 -23.43 15.29
N LEU A 62 18.20 -24.72 15.45
CA LEU A 62 17.41 -25.79 14.87
C LEU A 62 16.15 -25.99 15.70
N ARG A 63 15.01 -26.17 15.02
CA ARG A 63 13.70 -26.44 15.63
C ARG A 63 13.04 -27.62 14.94
N PHE A 64 12.42 -28.47 15.74
CA PHE A 64 11.64 -29.58 15.20
C PHE A 64 10.53 -29.04 14.28
N ARG A 65 10.50 -29.55 13.06
CA ARG A 65 9.44 -29.29 12.09
C ARG A 65 8.55 -30.50 11.90
N PHE A 66 9.16 -31.70 11.94
CA PHE A 66 8.48 -32.98 11.86
C PHE A 66 9.19 -33.97 12.77
N GLN A 67 8.44 -34.86 13.42
CA GLN A 67 9.03 -35.90 14.26
C GLN A 67 8.15 -37.12 14.37
N ILE A 68 8.79 -38.29 14.58
CA ILE A 68 8.23 -39.57 14.93
C ILE A 68 9.06 -40.12 16.08
N GLY A 69 8.42 -40.59 17.14
CA GLY A 69 9.09 -41.23 18.28
C GLY A 69 9.55 -40.28 19.39
N TYR A 70 9.68 -38.97 19.14
CA TYR A 70 9.98 -38.00 20.17
C TYR A 70 8.73 -37.60 21.00
N PRO A 71 8.88 -37.34 22.33
CA PRO A 71 7.81 -36.74 23.12
C PRO A 71 7.42 -35.36 22.58
N ALA A 72 6.12 -35.09 22.44
CA ALA A 72 5.63 -33.83 21.87
C ALA A 72 6.11 -32.60 22.63
N GLU A 73 6.10 -32.64 23.97
CA GLU A 73 6.59 -31.50 24.79
C GLU A 73 8.08 -31.23 24.60
N PHE A 74 8.89 -32.28 24.38
CA PHE A 74 10.33 -32.13 24.10
C PHE A 74 10.52 -31.43 22.75
N ALA A 75 9.86 -31.91 21.69
CA ALA A 75 9.98 -31.34 20.34
C ALA A 75 9.51 -29.87 20.27
N GLU A 76 8.47 -29.49 21.02
CA GLU A 76 7.97 -28.12 21.03
C GLU A 76 8.89 -27.13 21.74
N ARG A 77 9.52 -27.58 22.84
CA ARG A 77 10.35 -26.69 23.70
C ARG A 77 11.81 -26.66 23.30
N THR A 78 12.30 -27.75 22.71
CA THR A 78 13.74 -27.89 22.41
C THR A 78 14.16 -26.97 21.27
N ARG A 79 15.27 -26.29 21.50
CA ARG A 79 15.97 -25.44 20.54
C ARG A 79 17.43 -25.87 20.57
N VAL A 80 17.95 -26.34 19.46
CA VAL A 80 19.34 -26.82 19.38
C VAL A 80 20.18 -25.79 18.65
N LYS A 81 21.24 -25.30 19.29
CA LYS A 81 22.17 -24.35 18.66
C LYS A 81 23.11 -25.07 17.71
N LEU A 82 23.67 -24.35 16.74
CA LEU A 82 24.72 -24.89 15.90
C LEU A 82 25.91 -25.33 16.78
N GLY A 83 26.37 -26.58 16.59
CA GLY A 83 27.41 -27.21 17.39
C GLY A 83 26.93 -27.89 18.67
N GLU A 84 25.68 -27.73 19.07
CA GLU A 84 25.09 -28.36 20.24
C GLU A 84 24.44 -29.69 19.87
N GLY A 85 24.71 -30.72 20.61
CA GLY A 85 24.23 -32.07 20.32
C GLY A 85 24.76 -32.63 18.98
N VAL A 86 24.30 -33.80 18.60
CA VAL A 86 24.70 -34.45 17.34
C VAL A 86 24.13 -33.72 16.13
N THR A 87 22.86 -33.35 16.21
CA THR A 87 22.16 -32.59 15.13
C THR A 87 22.76 -31.20 14.93
N GLY A 88 23.06 -30.45 16.00
CA GLY A 88 23.72 -29.15 15.91
C GLY A 88 25.13 -29.24 15.36
N LEU A 89 25.86 -30.30 15.70
CA LEU A 89 27.21 -30.58 15.20
C LEU A 89 27.16 -30.88 13.68
N ALA A 90 26.23 -31.73 13.23
CA ALA A 90 26.06 -32.03 11.80
C ALA A 90 25.76 -30.76 11.00
N ALA A 91 24.93 -29.85 11.53
CA ALA A 91 24.64 -28.58 10.92
C ALA A 91 25.87 -27.66 10.86
N GLN A 92 26.66 -27.59 11.91
CA GLN A 92 27.88 -26.77 11.99
C GLN A 92 28.98 -27.26 11.04
N LEU A 93 29.23 -28.58 11.04
CA LEU A 93 30.24 -29.19 10.19
C LEU A 93 29.81 -29.28 8.73
N ARG A 94 28.52 -29.17 8.45
CA ARG A 94 27.92 -29.40 7.12
C ARG A 94 28.21 -30.80 6.56
N GLN A 95 28.32 -31.76 7.44
CA GLN A 95 28.63 -33.14 7.12
C GLN A 95 27.77 -34.07 7.97
N PRO A 96 27.45 -35.28 7.47
CA PRO A 96 26.80 -36.30 8.29
C PRO A 96 27.63 -36.59 9.55
N VAL A 97 26.95 -36.82 10.66
CA VAL A 97 27.53 -37.27 11.92
C VAL A 97 26.87 -38.59 12.30
N LEU A 98 27.66 -39.62 12.39
CA LEU A 98 27.26 -40.96 12.80
C LEU A 98 27.82 -41.26 14.15
N ILE A 99 26.98 -41.66 15.11
CA ILE A 99 27.38 -42.08 16.46
C ILE A 99 27.00 -43.56 16.63
N ASP A 100 28.01 -44.39 16.80
CA ASP A 100 27.86 -45.84 16.93
C ASP A 100 27.20 -46.26 18.26
N ASP A 101 27.58 -45.55 19.36
CA ASP A 101 26.97 -45.73 20.68
C ASP A 101 26.84 -44.35 21.38
N VAL A 102 25.58 -43.88 21.45
CA VAL A 102 25.28 -42.55 22.03
C VAL A 102 25.58 -42.50 23.52
N ARG A 103 25.66 -43.62 24.22
CA ARG A 103 25.97 -43.68 25.65
C ARG A 103 27.45 -43.34 25.95
N GLU A 104 28.32 -43.50 24.93
CA GLU A 104 29.73 -43.19 25.01
C GLU A 104 30.06 -41.78 24.50
N ASP A 105 29.08 -41.07 23.87
CA ASP A 105 29.29 -39.76 23.28
C ASP A 105 28.73 -38.64 24.19
N PRO A 106 29.55 -37.79 24.78
CA PRO A 106 29.10 -36.73 25.70
C PRO A 106 28.30 -35.62 25.03
N ARG A 107 28.22 -35.59 23.69
CA ARG A 107 27.46 -34.61 22.92
C ARG A 107 26.02 -35.00 22.76
N TYR A 108 25.66 -36.27 22.96
CA TYR A 108 24.29 -36.75 22.82
C TYR A 108 23.35 -36.08 23.81
N ILE A 109 22.22 -35.62 23.36
CA ILE A 109 21.15 -35.04 24.18
C ILE A 109 20.02 -36.08 24.29
N GLU A 110 19.95 -36.73 25.44
CA GLU A 110 18.97 -37.77 25.71
C GLU A 110 17.55 -37.15 25.76
N ALA A 111 16.73 -37.51 24.75
CA ALA A 111 15.31 -37.15 24.67
C ALA A 111 14.41 -38.37 24.87
N VAL A 112 14.86 -39.52 24.48
CA VAL A 112 14.16 -40.79 24.55
C VAL A 112 15.09 -41.84 25.15
N SER A 113 14.59 -42.57 26.15
CA SER A 113 15.36 -43.65 26.80
C SER A 113 15.62 -44.84 25.87
N ASN A 114 16.73 -45.55 26.08
CA ASN A 114 17.16 -46.74 25.34
C ASN A 114 17.53 -46.50 23.87
N VAL A 115 17.82 -45.31 23.45
CA VAL A 115 18.50 -45.05 22.19
C VAL A 115 19.97 -45.48 22.33
N CYS A 116 20.51 -46.10 21.30
CA CYS A 116 21.89 -46.57 21.30
C CYS A 116 22.73 -46.03 20.13
N SER A 117 22.15 -45.71 18.99
CA SER A 117 22.87 -45.09 17.88
C SER A 117 22.08 -43.95 17.22
N GLU A 118 22.80 -42.98 16.68
CA GLU A 118 22.21 -41.79 16.03
C GLU A 118 22.94 -41.47 14.74
N LEU A 119 22.20 -41.08 13.72
CA LEU A 119 22.72 -40.56 12.46
C LEU A 119 22.04 -39.25 12.12
N ALA A 120 22.80 -38.16 12.18
CA ALA A 120 22.35 -36.79 11.85
C ALA A 120 22.91 -36.37 10.49
N ILE A 121 22.03 -35.96 9.56
CA ILE A 121 22.40 -35.55 8.20
C ILE A 121 21.93 -34.16 7.88
N PRO A 122 22.84 -33.24 7.54
CA PRO A 122 22.47 -31.85 7.26
C PRO A 122 21.72 -31.75 5.92
N LEU A 123 20.66 -30.96 5.93
CA LEU A 123 19.92 -30.52 4.74
C LEU A 123 20.64 -29.31 4.14
N ILE A 124 21.32 -29.50 3.02
CA ILE A 124 22.14 -28.47 2.40
C ILE A 124 21.61 -28.09 1.04
N THR A 125 21.40 -26.79 0.80
CA THR A 125 21.07 -26.22 -0.50
C THR A 125 21.86 -24.96 -0.76
N LYS A 126 22.34 -24.77 -1.99
CA LYS A 126 23.16 -23.59 -2.37
C LYS A 126 24.28 -23.26 -1.37
N ASN A 127 24.96 -24.29 -0.88
CA ASN A 127 26.06 -24.18 0.10
C ASN A 127 25.67 -23.63 1.48
N ARG A 128 24.39 -23.69 1.88
CA ARG A 128 23.92 -23.35 3.24
C ARG A 128 23.11 -24.48 3.83
N VAL A 129 23.19 -24.63 5.13
CA VAL A 129 22.37 -25.57 5.90
C VAL A 129 21.01 -24.93 6.14
N ILE A 130 19.93 -25.66 5.82
CA ILE A 130 18.55 -25.24 6.09
C ILE A 130 17.90 -26.09 7.18
N GLY A 131 18.55 -27.18 7.59
CA GLY A 131 18.04 -28.08 8.62
C GLY A 131 18.91 -29.31 8.76
N VAL A 132 18.42 -30.31 9.50
CA VAL A 132 19.03 -31.60 9.74
C VAL A 132 17.95 -32.67 9.72
N ILE A 133 18.23 -33.83 9.12
CA ILE A 133 17.51 -35.07 9.35
C ILE A 133 18.21 -35.78 10.50
N ASP A 134 17.43 -36.26 11.44
CA ASP A 134 17.89 -36.99 12.60
C ASP A 134 17.17 -38.33 12.70
N ILE A 135 17.93 -39.42 12.81
CA ILE A 135 17.38 -40.76 12.98
C ILE A 135 18.15 -41.47 14.08
N GLU A 136 17.38 -42.19 14.91
CA GLU A 136 17.92 -42.91 16.06
C GLU A 136 17.41 -44.35 16.09
N ALA A 137 18.22 -45.26 16.61
CA ALA A 137 17.92 -46.68 16.80
C ALA A 137 18.33 -47.16 18.19
N ARG A 138 17.69 -48.25 18.66
CA ARG A 138 17.96 -48.87 19.98
C ARG A 138 19.09 -49.90 19.95
N GLU A 139 19.66 -50.16 18.79
CA GLU A 139 20.80 -51.04 18.62
C GLU A 139 22.07 -50.22 18.43
N PRO A 140 23.18 -50.53 19.13
CA PRO A 140 24.46 -49.88 18.88
C PRO A 140 24.99 -50.32 17.50
N ARG A 141 25.68 -49.41 16.79
CA ARG A 141 26.22 -49.60 15.43
C ARG A 141 25.18 -50.01 14.40
N TYR A 142 23.93 -49.60 14.59
CA TYR A 142 22.83 -49.90 13.69
C TYR A 142 22.99 -49.24 12.33
N PHE A 143 23.39 -47.98 12.32
CA PHE A 143 23.56 -47.24 11.09
C PHE A 143 24.91 -47.53 10.44
N THR A 144 24.86 -47.82 9.14
CA THR A 144 26.03 -48.16 8.33
C THR A 144 26.43 -47.01 7.42
N GLU A 145 27.64 -47.06 6.83
CA GLU A 145 28.06 -46.12 5.80
C GLU A 145 27.11 -46.07 4.59
N GLU A 146 26.46 -47.21 4.27
CA GLU A 146 25.47 -47.29 3.21
C GLU A 146 24.19 -46.47 3.61
N HIS A 147 23.70 -46.61 4.85
CA HIS A 147 22.61 -45.83 5.38
C HIS A 147 22.94 -44.34 5.32
N GLN A 148 24.15 -43.93 5.74
CA GLN A 148 24.62 -42.55 5.66
C GLN A 148 24.63 -42.02 4.23
N ARG A 149 25.14 -42.80 3.28
CA ARG A 149 25.19 -42.42 1.86
C ARG A 149 23.78 -42.24 1.28
N LEU A 150 22.87 -43.19 1.52
CA LEU A 150 21.48 -43.10 1.05
C LEU A 150 20.74 -41.91 1.60
N LEU A 151 20.84 -41.67 2.92
CA LEU A 151 20.17 -40.55 3.55
C LEU A 151 20.79 -39.20 3.16
N THR A 152 22.08 -39.13 2.84
CA THR A 152 22.71 -37.94 2.29
C THR A 152 22.12 -37.58 0.94
N LEU A 153 21.85 -38.55 0.08
CA LEU A 153 21.18 -38.36 -1.21
C LEU A 153 19.74 -37.87 -1.01
N VAL A 154 18.99 -38.50 -0.09
CA VAL A 154 17.63 -38.11 0.29
C VAL A 154 17.64 -36.68 0.85
N ALA A 155 18.54 -36.36 1.79
CA ALA A 155 18.69 -35.06 2.40
C ALA A 155 18.95 -33.93 1.38
N SER A 156 19.77 -34.20 0.36
CA SER A 156 20.02 -33.29 -0.74
C SER A 156 18.75 -32.96 -1.53
N ARG A 157 17.94 -33.97 -1.86
CA ARG A 157 16.66 -33.80 -2.56
C ARG A 157 15.64 -33.08 -1.68
N MET A 158 15.54 -33.49 -0.41
CA MET A 158 14.66 -32.84 0.55
C MET A 158 15.01 -31.37 0.75
N ALA A 159 16.28 -31.02 0.87
CA ALA A 159 16.72 -29.65 1.03
C ALA A 159 16.21 -28.76 -0.12
N ALA A 160 16.33 -29.23 -1.36
CA ALA A 160 15.82 -28.51 -2.51
C ALA A 160 14.27 -28.38 -2.49
N GLY A 161 13.58 -29.47 -2.14
CA GLY A 161 12.10 -29.48 -2.03
C GLY A 161 11.59 -28.54 -0.92
N ILE A 162 12.20 -28.56 0.25
CA ILE A 162 11.86 -27.69 1.38
C ILE A 162 12.10 -26.22 1.01
N GLU A 163 13.25 -25.89 0.40
CA GLU A 163 13.54 -24.51 -0.05
C GLU A 163 12.49 -24.03 -1.05
N ASN A 164 12.13 -24.87 -2.05
CA ASN A 164 11.12 -24.52 -3.04
C ASN A 164 9.75 -24.29 -2.40
N ALA A 165 9.31 -25.15 -1.47
CA ALA A 165 8.05 -24.98 -0.76
C ALA A 165 8.02 -23.70 0.09
N GLN A 166 9.11 -23.38 0.77
CA GLN A 166 9.24 -22.13 1.54
C GLN A 166 9.22 -20.88 0.64
N LEU A 167 9.94 -20.92 -0.50
CA LEU A 167 9.94 -19.83 -1.47
C LEU A 167 8.55 -19.64 -2.10
N TYR A 168 7.87 -20.73 -2.45
CA TYR A 168 6.52 -20.66 -2.98
C TYR A 168 5.53 -20.06 -1.98
N THR A 169 5.54 -20.53 -0.73
CA THR A 169 4.68 -19.98 0.34
C THR A 169 4.95 -18.51 0.58
N ARG A 170 6.22 -18.09 0.58
CA ARG A 170 6.60 -16.69 0.71
C ARG A 170 6.12 -15.84 -0.48
N SER A 171 6.31 -16.34 -1.69
CA SER A 171 5.88 -15.66 -2.93
C SER A 171 4.36 -15.51 -2.99
N THR A 172 3.61 -16.57 -2.69
CA THR A 172 2.14 -16.52 -2.68
C THR A 172 1.59 -15.59 -1.61
N LYS A 173 2.20 -15.58 -0.41
CA LYS A 173 1.84 -14.62 0.66
C LYS A 173 2.09 -13.18 0.20
N GLN A 174 3.23 -12.92 -0.44
CA GLN A 174 3.55 -11.58 -0.97
C GLN A 174 2.60 -11.17 -2.09
N ALA A 175 2.31 -12.06 -3.04
CA ALA A 175 1.36 -11.80 -4.12
C ALA A 175 -0.05 -11.48 -3.58
N ARG A 176 -0.52 -12.21 -2.58
CA ARG A 176 -1.81 -11.97 -1.93
C ARG A 176 -1.89 -10.60 -1.26
N ILE A 177 -0.82 -10.20 -0.57
CA ILE A 177 -0.74 -8.87 0.06
C ILE A 177 -0.78 -7.78 -1.02
N LEU A 178 -0.03 -7.93 -2.13
CA LEU A 178 -0.03 -6.97 -3.22
C LEU A 178 -1.39 -6.84 -3.90
N LEU A 179 -2.11 -7.95 -4.09
CA LEU A 179 -3.48 -7.92 -4.65
C LEU A 179 -4.44 -7.16 -3.73
N LEU A 180 -4.40 -7.42 -2.43
CA LEU A 180 -5.20 -6.69 -1.43
C LEU A 180 -4.87 -5.20 -1.42
N LEU A 181 -3.58 -4.84 -1.46
CA LEU A 181 -3.16 -3.44 -1.50
C LEU A 181 -3.62 -2.74 -2.78
N ASN A 182 -3.61 -3.44 -3.92
CA ASN A 182 -4.10 -2.89 -5.18
C ASN A 182 -5.63 -2.69 -5.18
N GLU A 183 -6.38 -3.62 -4.60
CA GLU A 183 -7.83 -3.49 -4.42
C GLU A 183 -8.16 -2.29 -3.53
N ILE A 184 -7.48 -2.16 -2.38
CA ILE A 184 -7.60 -1.01 -1.48
C ILE A 184 -7.25 0.29 -2.21
N ALA A 185 -6.18 0.32 -2.98
CA ALA A 185 -5.77 1.51 -3.73
C ALA A 185 -6.84 1.95 -4.74
N ARG A 186 -7.45 1.01 -5.46
CA ARG A 186 -8.55 1.31 -6.39
C ARG A 186 -9.76 1.88 -5.66
N GLU A 187 -10.14 1.30 -4.55
CA GLU A 187 -11.26 1.77 -3.73
C GLU A 187 -11.01 3.20 -3.24
N LEU A 188 -9.84 3.47 -2.69
CA LEU A 188 -9.49 4.79 -2.17
C LEU A 188 -9.41 5.86 -3.27
N THR A 189 -8.85 5.54 -4.44
CA THR A 189 -8.69 6.52 -5.53
C THR A 189 -10.00 6.89 -6.23
N SER A 190 -11.07 6.12 -6.04
CA SER A 190 -12.41 6.42 -6.57
C SER A 190 -13.18 7.43 -5.71
N ILE A 191 -12.77 7.68 -4.46
CA ILE A 191 -13.44 8.59 -3.53
C ILE A 191 -12.80 9.98 -3.67
N LEU A 192 -13.58 10.93 -4.19
CA LEU A 192 -13.12 12.30 -4.45
C LEU A 192 -13.42 13.28 -3.30
N ASN A 193 -14.37 12.94 -2.43
CA ASN A 193 -14.64 13.71 -1.23
C ASN A 193 -13.62 13.37 -0.13
N LEU A 194 -12.89 14.37 0.37
CA LEU A 194 -11.80 14.15 1.32
C LEU A 194 -12.30 13.57 2.65
N ASP A 195 -13.39 14.06 3.20
CA ASP A 195 -13.90 13.60 4.51
C ASP A 195 -14.41 12.15 4.45
N GLU A 196 -15.11 11.78 3.36
CA GLU A 196 -15.51 10.40 3.10
C GLU A 196 -14.29 9.48 2.94
N LEU A 197 -13.27 9.94 2.19
CA LEU A 197 -12.02 9.22 1.98
C LEU A 197 -11.31 8.93 3.30
N LEU A 198 -11.20 9.91 4.20
CA LEU A 198 -10.54 9.74 5.49
C LEU A 198 -11.24 8.70 6.37
N GLY A 199 -12.57 8.69 6.40
CA GLY A 199 -13.36 7.66 7.07
C GLY A 199 -13.11 6.27 6.48
N ARG A 200 -13.08 6.15 5.15
CA ARG A 200 -12.84 4.88 4.47
C ARG A 200 -11.43 4.34 4.71
N ILE A 201 -10.43 5.22 4.76
CA ILE A 201 -9.05 4.85 5.13
C ILE A 201 -9.02 4.19 6.51
N ALA A 202 -9.69 4.77 7.51
CA ALA A 202 -9.73 4.22 8.86
C ALA A 202 -10.33 2.80 8.88
N GLU A 203 -11.45 2.56 8.18
CA GLU A 203 -12.07 1.25 8.06
C GLU A 203 -11.14 0.21 7.40
N LEU A 204 -10.45 0.60 6.33
CA LEU A 204 -9.53 -0.29 5.61
C LEU A 204 -8.28 -0.62 6.43
N VAL A 205 -7.71 0.37 7.12
CA VAL A 205 -6.58 0.14 8.03
C VAL A 205 -6.97 -0.85 9.12
N ARG A 206 -8.18 -0.74 9.68
CA ARG A 206 -8.68 -1.65 10.72
C ARG A 206 -8.78 -3.11 10.27
N ARG A 207 -9.08 -3.35 9.00
CA ARG A 207 -9.10 -4.72 8.44
C ARG A 207 -7.70 -5.37 8.37
N LEU A 208 -6.66 -4.55 8.36
CA LEU A 208 -5.27 -5.01 8.26
C LEU A 208 -4.58 -5.08 9.61
N ILE A 209 -4.84 -4.10 10.47
CA ILE A 209 -4.18 -3.96 11.77
C ILE A 209 -5.23 -3.47 12.76
N ASP A 210 -5.40 -4.22 13.83
CA ASP A 210 -6.22 -3.75 14.94
C ASP A 210 -5.56 -2.52 15.60
N TYR A 211 -6.37 -1.52 15.91
CA TYR A 211 -5.96 -0.32 16.63
C TYR A 211 -7.08 0.13 17.56
N GLN A 212 -6.74 0.80 18.63
CA GLN A 212 -7.74 1.36 19.55
C GLN A 212 -7.91 2.87 19.35
N MET A 213 -6.84 3.52 18.90
CA MET A 213 -6.89 4.93 18.50
C MET A 213 -6.21 5.06 17.15
N PHE A 214 -6.78 5.92 16.32
CA PHE A 214 -6.30 6.16 14.96
C PHE A 214 -6.51 7.61 14.58
N SER A 215 -5.49 8.24 14.05
CA SER A 215 -5.60 9.60 13.53
C SER A 215 -4.97 9.73 12.15
N ILE A 216 -5.57 10.57 11.34
CA ILE A 216 -4.99 11.06 10.09
C ILE A 216 -4.71 12.54 10.28
N LEU A 217 -3.42 12.87 10.30
CA LEU A 217 -2.96 14.24 10.37
C LEU A 217 -2.49 14.68 9.00
N LEU A 218 -2.95 15.83 8.53
CA LEU A 218 -2.53 16.38 7.26
C LEU A 218 -1.70 17.63 7.47
N LEU A 219 -0.70 17.82 6.61
CA LEU A 219 0.17 18.98 6.64
C LEU A 219 -0.62 20.22 6.24
N ASP A 220 -0.44 21.30 6.99
CA ASP A 220 -1.04 22.61 6.71
C ASP A 220 -0.43 23.29 5.46
N SER A 221 -0.99 24.40 5.03
CA SER A 221 -0.51 25.15 3.87
C SER A 221 0.90 25.72 4.02
N SER A 222 1.35 25.94 5.26
CA SER A 222 2.72 26.41 5.53
C SER A 222 3.76 25.30 5.39
N GLY A 223 3.33 24.04 5.45
CA GLY A 223 4.21 22.88 5.43
C GLY A 223 4.99 22.66 6.72
N GLN A 224 4.58 23.27 7.84
CA GLN A 224 5.30 23.21 9.11
C GLN A 224 4.53 22.53 10.25
N GLN A 225 3.21 22.41 10.12
CA GLN A 225 2.36 21.86 11.16
C GLN A 225 1.44 20.77 10.63
N LEU A 226 1.27 19.72 11.41
CA LEU A 226 0.33 18.63 11.18
C LEU A 226 -0.96 18.91 11.96
N GLN A 227 -2.08 18.91 11.26
CA GLN A 227 -3.42 19.13 11.81
C GLN A 227 -4.24 17.86 11.78
N HIS A 228 -4.91 17.52 12.86
CA HIS A 228 -5.85 16.41 12.90
C HIS A 228 -7.03 16.68 11.95
N ARG A 229 -7.19 15.83 10.96
CA ARG A 229 -8.31 15.89 10.00
C ARG A 229 -9.35 14.80 10.27
N PHE A 230 -8.90 13.67 10.78
CA PHE A 230 -9.77 12.56 11.16
C PHE A 230 -9.16 11.85 12.37
N SER A 231 -9.96 11.52 13.38
CA SER A 231 -9.48 10.79 14.56
C SER A 231 -10.58 9.90 15.13
N LEU A 232 -10.18 8.68 15.48
CA LEU A 232 -11.01 7.68 16.18
C LEU A 232 -10.38 7.33 17.51
N ARG A 233 -11.19 7.24 18.56
CA ARG A 233 -10.81 6.69 19.85
C ARG A 233 -11.86 5.65 20.24
N PHE A 234 -11.44 4.40 20.46
CA PHE A 234 -12.33 3.27 20.79
C PHE A 234 -13.59 3.20 19.90
N ASN A 235 -13.41 3.37 18.58
CA ASN A 235 -14.46 3.41 17.53
C ASN A 235 -15.35 4.65 17.50
N GLU A 236 -15.11 5.64 18.34
CA GLU A 236 -15.84 6.90 18.34
C GLU A 236 -15.05 7.99 17.62
N ASN A 237 -15.73 8.77 16.77
CA ASN A 237 -15.13 9.93 16.14
C ASN A 237 -14.87 11.01 17.19
N ILE A 238 -13.64 11.51 17.24
CA ILE A 238 -13.25 12.61 18.11
C ILE A 238 -12.67 13.75 17.29
N HIS A 239 -12.87 14.96 17.79
CA HIS A 239 -12.30 16.17 17.16
C HIS A 239 -11.14 16.68 18.00
N LEU A 240 -9.93 16.49 17.50
CA LEU A 240 -8.72 17.01 18.12
C LEU A 240 -8.30 18.31 17.42
N LYS A 241 -8.15 19.40 18.19
CA LYS A 241 -7.75 20.71 17.67
C LYS A 241 -6.26 21.02 17.85
N HIS A 242 -5.47 20.02 18.25
CA HIS A 242 -4.04 20.23 18.46
C HIS A 242 -3.29 20.17 17.14
N GLU A 243 -2.36 21.11 16.97
CA GLU A 243 -1.42 21.14 15.87
C GLU A 243 -0.07 20.63 16.35
N ILE A 244 0.54 19.74 15.57
CA ILE A 244 1.82 19.12 15.91
C ILE A 244 2.89 19.65 14.96
N PRO A 245 3.88 20.39 15.44
CA PRO A 245 5.01 20.84 14.61
C PRO A 245 5.81 19.63 14.06
N ILE A 246 6.33 19.78 12.84
CA ILE A 246 7.27 18.81 12.27
C ILE A 246 8.46 18.66 13.22
N GLY A 247 8.89 17.40 13.44
CA GLY A 247 9.99 17.05 14.35
C GLY A 247 9.57 16.91 15.82
N ARG A 248 8.33 17.24 16.19
CA ARG A 248 7.84 17.12 17.56
C ARG A 248 6.95 15.89 17.74
N GLY A 249 7.19 15.11 18.77
CA GLY A 249 6.49 13.86 19.02
C GLY A 249 6.87 12.76 18.00
N LEU A 250 6.28 11.57 18.14
CA LEU A 250 6.52 10.47 17.19
C LEU A 250 5.95 10.79 15.81
N VAL A 251 4.77 11.39 15.77
CA VAL A 251 4.09 11.84 14.55
C VAL A 251 4.92 12.90 13.79
N GLY A 252 5.35 13.96 14.50
CA GLY A 252 6.17 15.01 13.88
C GLY A 252 7.55 14.50 13.43
N LEU A 253 8.12 13.56 14.18
CA LEU A 253 9.39 12.90 13.81
C LEU A 253 9.21 12.05 12.54
N ALA A 254 8.11 11.30 12.42
CA ALA A 254 7.82 10.54 11.20
C ALA A 254 7.70 11.45 9.97
N ALA A 255 7.07 12.61 10.13
CA ALA A 255 7.00 13.62 9.07
C ALA A 255 8.38 14.16 8.69
N GLN A 256 9.23 14.47 9.68
CA GLN A 256 10.57 15.03 9.46
C GLN A 256 11.53 14.04 8.80
N SER A 257 11.59 12.81 9.33
CA SER A 257 12.49 11.76 8.83
C SER A 257 12.00 11.14 7.52
N LYS A 258 10.71 11.29 7.20
CA LYS A 258 10.04 10.58 6.10
C LYS A 258 10.08 9.06 6.26
N GLU A 259 10.21 8.58 7.47
CA GLU A 259 10.25 7.16 7.82
C GLU A 259 9.21 6.85 8.88
N ALA A 260 8.66 5.64 8.83
CA ALA A 260 7.72 5.20 9.86
C ALA A 260 8.45 5.03 11.20
N VAL A 261 7.87 5.58 12.25
CA VAL A 261 8.39 5.53 13.63
C VAL A 261 7.54 4.58 14.45
N LEU A 262 8.19 3.61 15.08
CA LEU A 262 7.56 2.61 15.94
C LEU A 262 8.07 2.78 17.37
N ALA A 263 7.14 3.00 18.31
CA ALA A 263 7.40 2.97 19.74
C ALA A 263 6.70 1.74 20.36
N ALA A 264 7.48 0.72 20.73
CA ALA A 264 6.94 -0.49 21.33
C ALA A 264 6.41 -0.25 22.77
N ASP A 265 6.98 0.71 23.48
CA ASP A 265 6.53 1.16 24.80
C ASP A 265 6.70 2.69 24.88
N VAL A 266 5.61 3.42 24.69
CA VAL A 266 5.62 4.89 24.71
C VAL A 266 6.01 5.47 26.05
N THR A 267 5.82 4.73 27.16
CA THR A 267 6.19 5.20 28.50
C THR A 267 7.70 5.28 28.71
N LYS A 268 8.48 4.65 27.84
CA LYS A 268 9.95 4.64 27.85
C LYS A 268 10.55 5.47 26.71
N ASP A 269 9.73 6.00 25.80
CA ASP A 269 10.20 6.79 24.67
C ASP A 269 10.10 8.29 24.99
N SER A 270 11.25 8.93 25.17
CA SER A 270 11.32 10.36 25.49
C SER A 270 10.79 11.29 24.40
N ARG A 271 10.57 10.75 23.20
CA ARG A 271 10.01 11.50 22.06
C ARG A 271 8.48 11.53 22.09
N TYR A 272 7.85 10.62 22.85
CA TYR A 272 6.38 10.54 22.93
C TYR A 272 5.79 11.79 23.59
N ILE A 273 4.71 12.29 23.02
CA ILE A 273 3.89 13.35 23.60
C ILE A 273 2.55 12.73 23.99
N GLU A 274 2.27 12.70 25.28
CA GLU A 274 1.07 12.09 25.80
C GLU A 274 -0.19 12.84 25.34
N ALA A 275 -0.93 12.24 24.42
CA ALA A 275 -2.24 12.69 23.99
C ALA A 275 -3.35 11.85 24.66
N ASN A 276 -3.05 10.60 25.00
CA ASN A 276 -3.97 9.70 25.71
C ASN A 276 -3.19 8.87 26.75
N PRO A 277 -3.55 8.94 28.03
CA PRO A 277 -2.87 8.23 29.11
C PRO A 277 -2.98 6.70 29.02
N GLU A 278 -3.90 6.18 28.22
CA GLU A 278 -4.08 4.72 28.03
C GLU A 278 -3.14 4.14 26.96
N THR A 279 -2.52 4.98 26.12
CA THR A 279 -1.61 4.53 25.08
C THR A 279 -0.37 3.87 25.66
N ARG A 280 0.02 2.73 25.12
CA ARG A 280 1.21 1.97 25.50
C ARG A 280 2.15 1.69 24.32
N SER A 281 1.65 1.63 23.10
CA SER A 281 2.46 1.53 21.89
C SER A 281 1.88 2.40 20.78
N GLU A 282 2.75 2.93 19.90
CA GLU A 282 2.38 3.82 18.81
C GLU A 282 3.16 3.49 17.54
N LEU A 283 2.50 3.62 16.41
CA LEU A 283 3.07 3.51 15.08
C LEU A 283 2.66 4.72 14.24
N ALA A 284 3.59 5.65 14.04
CA ALA A 284 3.42 6.82 13.19
C ALA A 284 3.99 6.54 11.79
N VAL A 285 3.18 6.69 10.74
CA VAL A 285 3.56 6.37 9.35
C VAL A 285 3.36 7.58 8.45
N PRO A 286 4.42 8.13 7.84
CA PRO A 286 4.30 9.31 7.00
C PRO A 286 3.60 8.98 5.68
N LEU A 287 2.72 9.86 5.25
CA LEU A 287 2.06 9.88 3.96
C LEU A 287 2.92 10.68 2.99
N ILE A 288 3.53 10.01 2.01
CA ILE A 288 4.49 10.65 1.11
C ILE A 288 3.98 10.59 -0.33
N TYR A 289 3.84 11.76 -0.95
CA TYR A 289 3.51 11.92 -2.36
C TYR A 289 4.61 12.69 -3.09
N LYS A 290 5.18 12.14 -4.18
CA LYS A 290 6.27 12.76 -4.95
C LYS A 290 7.39 13.36 -4.06
N SER A 291 7.87 12.56 -3.09
CA SER A 291 8.91 12.92 -2.13
C SER A 291 8.54 14.02 -1.11
N LYS A 292 7.29 14.49 -1.10
CA LYS A 292 6.77 15.44 -0.11
C LYS A 292 5.87 14.72 0.88
N VAL A 293 5.98 15.08 2.14
CA VAL A 293 5.04 14.63 3.18
C VAL A 293 3.74 15.41 3.02
N VAL A 294 2.62 14.69 2.91
CA VAL A 294 1.27 15.27 2.85
C VAL A 294 0.52 15.10 4.17
N GLY A 295 1.00 14.19 5.03
CA GLY A 295 0.41 13.92 6.33
C GLY A 295 1.10 12.76 7.04
N VAL A 296 0.49 12.28 8.12
CA VAL A 296 0.93 11.13 8.91
C VAL A 296 -0.30 10.34 9.34
N LEU A 297 -0.21 9.01 9.27
CA LEU A 297 -1.12 8.09 9.95
C LEU A 297 -0.56 7.82 11.33
N ASP A 298 -1.38 7.94 12.33
CA ASP A 298 -1.04 7.66 13.71
C ASP A 298 -1.93 6.55 14.25
N LEU A 299 -1.31 5.44 14.66
CA LEU A 299 -1.98 4.27 15.20
C LEU A 299 -1.48 4.05 16.62
N GLU A 300 -2.42 3.97 17.56
CA GLU A 300 -2.10 3.75 18.95
C GLU A 300 -2.84 2.54 19.53
N HIS A 301 -2.20 1.88 20.51
CA HIS A 301 -2.78 0.73 21.20
C HIS A 301 -2.44 0.73 22.69
N THR A 302 -3.35 0.22 23.54
CA THR A 302 -3.18 0.14 25.02
C THR A 302 -2.27 -1.01 25.47
N ARG A 303 -1.82 -1.88 24.55
CA ARG A 303 -0.87 -2.97 24.85
C ARG A 303 0.53 -2.58 24.43
N ARG A 304 1.52 -2.84 25.29
CA ARG A 304 2.95 -2.70 24.96
C ARG A 304 3.36 -3.71 23.90
N GLY A 305 4.21 -3.32 22.98
CA GLY A 305 4.74 -4.19 21.92
C GLY A 305 3.70 -4.71 20.94
N PHE A 306 2.54 -4.06 20.87
CA PHE A 306 1.47 -4.49 19.98
C PHE A 306 1.87 -4.33 18.51
N PHE A 307 2.40 -3.18 18.15
CA PHE A 307 2.88 -2.95 16.79
C PHE A 307 4.24 -3.62 16.59
N THR A 308 4.39 -4.27 15.43
CA THR A 308 5.59 -5.02 15.03
C THR A 308 6.22 -4.43 13.77
N ASP A 309 7.43 -4.86 13.45
CA ASP A 309 8.07 -4.48 12.16
C ASP A 309 7.28 -4.96 10.93
N GLU A 310 6.47 -6.02 11.06
CA GLU A 310 5.57 -6.45 9.99
C GLU A 310 4.44 -5.44 9.80
N HIS A 311 3.82 -4.96 10.89
CA HIS A 311 2.84 -3.87 10.87
C HIS A 311 3.43 -2.60 10.26
N LYS A 312 4.65 -2.22 10.68
CA LYS A 312 5.37 -1.06 10.13
C LYS A 312 5.53 -1.16 8.62
N ARG A 313 6.00 -2.30 8.10
CA ARG A 313 6.17 -2.52 6.65
C ARG A 313 4.86 -2.48 5.89
N THR A 314 3.83 -3.15 6.40
CA THR A 314 2.50 -3.19 5.78
C THR A 314 1.91 -1.78 5.69
N MET A 315 1.94 -1.03 6.79
CA MET A 315 1.42 0.33 6.83
C MET A 315 2.22 1.31 5.97
N THR A 316 3.55 1.17 5.90
CA THR A 316 4.37 2.00 5.00
C THR A 316 3.99 1.79 3.53
N THR A 317 3.71 0.54 3.14
CA THR A 317 3.27 0.25 1.77
C THR A 317 1.89 0.83 1.49
N LEU A 318 0.94 0.69 2.43
CA LEU A 318 -0.40 1.26 2.30
C LEU A 318 -0.39 2.79 2.32
N ALA A 319 0.44 3.40 3.16
CA ALA A 319 0.56 4.85 3.30
C ALA A 319 0.91 5.55 1.98
N ALA A 320 1.69 4.90 1.12
CA ALA A 320 1.98 5.44 -0.21
C ALA A 320 0.73 5.55 -1.09
N GLN A 321 -0.17 4.57 -1.04
CA GLN A 321 -1.43 4.59 -1.78
C GLN A 321 -2.43 5.59 -1.18
N ILE A 322 -2.49 5.65 0.15
CA ILE A 322 -3.31 6.64 0.88
C ILE A 322 -2.86 8.06 0.54
N ALA A 323 -1.55 8.32 0.49
CA ALA A 323 -1.01 9.64 0.13
C ALA A 323 -1.45 10.08 -1.27
N ILE A 324 -1.44 9.16 -2.25
CA ILE A 324 -1.93 9.42 -3.62
C ILE A 324 -3.43 9.75 -3.60
N ALA A 325 -4.24 8.97 -2.88
CA ALA A 325 -5.68 9.17 -2.82
C ALA A 325 -6.05 10.52 -2.16
N ILE A 326 -5.40 10.86 -1.04
CA ILE A 326 -5.61 12.14 -0.35
C ILE A 326 -5.22 13.31 -1.25
N GLU A 327 -4.10 13.23 -1.95
CA GLU A 327 -3.67 14.32 -2.83
C GLU A 327 -4.61 14.48 -4.03
N ASN A 328 -5.09 13.36 -4.60
CA ASN A 328 -6.11 13.40 -5.66
C ASN A 328 -7.41 14.05 -5.18
N ALA A 329 -7.92 13.69 -4.00
CA ALA A 329 -9.11 14.29 -3.42
C ALA A 329 -8.93 15.81 -3.18
N ARG A 330 -7.78 16.22 -2.63
CA ARG A 330 -7.44 17.64 -2.45
C ARG A 330 -7.39 18.43 -3.76
N LEU A 331 -6.75 17.87 -4.77
CA LEU A 331 -6.67 18.50 -6.09
C LEU A 331 -8.07 18.63 -6.72
N TYR A 332 -8.90 17.62 -6.59
CA TYR A 332 -10.27 17.66 -7.07
C TYR A 332 -11.10 18.74 -6.38
N GLU A 333 -11.04 18.83 -5.04
CA GLU A 333 -11.69 19.92 -4.29
C GLU A 333 -11.19 21.31 -4.71
N GLN A 334 -9.90 21.46 -5.02
CA GLN A 334 -9.35 22.74 -5.52
C GLN A 334 -9.94 23.09 -6.89
N ILE A 335 -9.99 22.14 -7.82
CA ILE A 335 -10.59 22.32 -9.15
C ILE A 335 -12.05 22.74 -9.00
N GLU A 336 -12.83 22.02 -8.21
CA GLU A 336 -14.25 22.30 -7.99
C GLU A 336 -14.48 23.70 -7.38
N ARG A 337 -13.64 24.12 -6.43
CA ARG A 337 -13.70 25.47 -5.86
C ARG A 337 -13.36 26.54 -6.90
N GLN A 338 -12.38 26.30 -7.77
CA GLN A 338 -12.03 27.21 -8.86
C GLN A 338 -13.12 27.32 -9.91
N GLU A 339 -13.73 26.19 -10.31
CA GLU A 339 -14.87 26.16 -11.24
C GLU A 339 -16.06 26.95 -10.68
N ARG A 340 -16.45 26.68 -9.44
CA ARG A 340 -17.56 27.42 -8.78
C ARG A 340 -17.28 28.91 -8.67
N ARG A 341 -16.02 29.31 -8.46
CA ARG A 341 -15.64 30.73 -8.45
C ARG A 341 -15.78 31.34 -9.85
N LEU A 342 -15.23 30.66 -10.86
CA LEU A 342 -15.30 31.10 -12.26
C LEU A 342 -16.76 31.24 -12.74
N GLU A 343 -17.61 30.27 -12.40
CA GLU A 343 -19.04 30.31 -12.73
C GLU A 343 -19.75 31.51 -12.11
N ARG A 344 -19.44 31.81 -10.84
CA ARG A 344 -19.99 33.02 -10.16
C ARG A 344 -19.52 34.32 -10.83
N ASP A 345 -18.22 34.41 -11.13
CA ASP A 345 -17.64 35.58 -11.78
C ASP A 345 -18.26 35.80 -13.18
N LEU A 346 -18.43 34.72 -13.96
CA LEU A 346 -19.11 34.79 -15.25
C LEU A 346 -20.59 35.13 -15.14
N SER A 347 -21.31 34.61 -14.14
CA SER A 347 -22.71 34.94 -13.89
C SER A 347 -22.89 36.42 -13.56
N LEU A 348 -22.01 36.98 -12.71
CA LEU A 348 -21.99 38.43 -12.39
C LEU A 348 -21.72 39.24 -13.65
N ALA A 349 -20.72 38.86 -14.47
CA ALA A 349 -20.43 39.55 -15.73
C ALA A 349 -21.62 39.56 -16.69
N ARG A 350 -22.37 38.45 -16.77
CA ARG A 350 -23.62 38.35 -17.54
C ARG A 350 -24.68 39.30 -17.04
N GLU A 351 -24.87 39.38 -15.73
CA GLU A 351 -25.83 40.32 -15.14
C GLU A 351 -25.48 41.77 -15.47
N LEU A 352 -24.19 42.15 -15.33
CA LEU A 352 -23.72 43.48 -15.69
C LEU A 352 -23.91 43.75 -17.18
N GLN A 353 -23.57 42.82 -18.08
CA GLN A 353 -23.75 42.95 -19.51
C GLN A 353 -25.24 43.13 -19.88
N SER A 354 -26.14 42.35 -19.24
CA SER A 354 -27.57 42.48 -19.47
C SER A 354 -28.14 43.86 -19.10
N ARG A 355 -27.57 44.51 -18.10
CA ARG A 355 -27.94 45.90 -17.67
C ARG A 355 -27.44 46.97 -18.64
N LEU A 356 -26.42 46.68 -19.42
CA LEU A 356 -25.92 47.60 -20.46
C LEU A 356 -26.81 47.60 -21.71
N LEU A 357 -27.51 46.53 -21.95
CA LEU A 357 -28.47 46.46 -23.07
C LEU A 357 -29.77 47.18 -22.78
N PRO A 358 -30.50 47.69 -23.79
CA PRO A 358 -31.80 48.29 -23.59
C PRO A 358 -32.76 47.37 -22.83
N GLN A 359 -33.31 47.84 -21.72
CA GLN A 359 -34.25 47.07 -20.89
C GLN A 359 -35.68 47.13 -21.39
N THR A 360 -35.99 48.10 -22.23
CA THR A 360 -37.33 48.31 -22.80
C THR A 360 -37.23 48.61 -24.28
N ASN A 361 -38.16 48.10 -25.06
CA ASN A 361 -38.28 48.46 -26.46
C ASN A 361 -38.87 49.87 -26.61
N PRO A 362 -38.38 50.71 -27.54
CA PRO A 362 -38.92 52.01 -27.77
C PRO A 362 -40.37 51.93 -28.36
N LYS A 363 -41.23 52.83 -27.85
CA LYS A 363 -42.63 52.93 -28.38
C LYS A 363 -42.68 54.11 -29.36
N LEU A 364 -42.97 53.79 -30.65
CA LEU A 364 -43.10 54.78 -31.72
C LEU A 364 -44.52 54.70 -32.30
N ALA A 365 -45.05 55.81 -32.81
CA ALA A 365 -46.45 55.87 -33.31
C ALA A 365 -46.71 54.95 -34.51
N HIS A 366 -45.71 54.64 -35.31
CA HIS A 366 -45.84 53.91 -36.58
C HIS A 366 -44.88 52.72 -36.73
N LEU A 367 -44.20 52.32 -35.65
CA LEU A 367 -43.18 51.28 -35.69
C LEU A 367 -43.19 50.45 -34.42
N ASP A 368 -43.35 49.14 -34.53
CA ASP A 368 -43.13 48.18 -33.45
C ASP A 368 -41.68 47.67 -33.51
N VAL A 369 -40.98 47.77 -32.42
CA VAL A 369 -39.57 47.34 -32.27
C VAL A 369 -39.48 46.27 -31.20
N ALA A 370 -38.86 45.14 -31.52
CA ALA A 370 -38.53 44.10 -30.58
C ALA A 370 -37.07 43.67 -30.77
N ALA A 371 -36.41 43.44 -29.64
CA ALA A 371 -35.03 42.90 -29.62
C ALA A 371 -34.91 41.76 -28.63
N LYS A 372 -34.11 40.78 -28.98
CA LYS A 372 -33.78 39.62 -28.15
C LYS A 372 -32.29 39.34 -28.21
N PHE A 373 -31.65 39.20 -27.06
CA PHE A 373 -30.25 38.86 -26.94
C PHE A 373 -30.09 37.45 -26.34
N ILE A 374 -29.42 36.57 -27.06
CA ILE A 374 -29.13 35.20 -26.62
C ILE A 374 -27.67 34.91 -26.89
N PRO A 375 -26.77 35.09 -25.90
CA PRO A 375 -25.35 34.81 -26.11
C PRO A 375 -25.12 33.30 -26.25
N ALA A 376 -24.19 32.89 -27.13
CA ALA A 376 -23.82 31.48 -27.34
C ALA A 376 -23.09 30.86 -26.14
N ARG A 377 -22.50 31.70 -25.26
CA ARG A 377 -21.90 31.32 -23.96
C ARG A 377 -22.51 32.18 -22.85
N THR A 378 -21.93 32.20 -21.68
CA THR A 378 -22.42 32.98 -20.52
C THR A 378 -22.47 34.47 -20.82
N ILE A 379 -21.52 35.00 -21.59
CA ILE A 379 -21.41 36.42 -22.04
C ILE A 379 -21.09 36.43 -23.56
N GLY A 380 -21.53 37.47 -24.25
CA GLY A 380 -21.40 37.59 -25.69
C GLY A 380 -20.69 38.86 -26.15
N GLY A 381 -20.16 38.87 -27.39
CA GLY A 381 -19.60 40.02 -28.08
C GLY A 381 -20.61 40.92 -28.75
N ASP A 382 -21.82 40.37 -29.03
CA ASP A 382 -22.89 41.14 -29.69
C ASP A 382 -23.39 42.29 -28.81
N LEU A 383 -23.76 43.37 -29.41
CA LEU A 383 -24.43 44.50 -28.78
C LEU A 383 -25.55 45.03 -29.65
N TYR A 384 -26.57 45.60 -29.01
CA TYR A 384 -27.58 46.42 -29.69
C TYR A 384 -27.98 47.57 -28.78
N ASP A 385 -28.45 48.68 -29.42
CA ASP A 385 -28.93 49.82 -28.66
C ASP A 385 -30.03 50.58 -29.44
N PHE A 386 -30.82 51.35 -28.70
CA PHE A 386 -31.88 52.21 -29.23
C PHE A 386 -31.60 53.65 -28.76
N ILE A 387 -31.40 54.56 -29.72
CA ILE A 387 -31.05 55.95 -29.46
C ILE A 387 -32.22 56.83 -29.93
N PRO A 388 -33.05 57.37 -29.02
CA PRO A 388 -34.16 58.25 -29.37
C PRO A 388 -33.63 59.68 -29.64
N TYR A 389 -33.80 60.16 -30.88
CA TYR A 389 -33.46 61.52 -31.26
C TYR A 389 -34.68 62.47 -31.20
N SER A 390 -35.88 61.95 -31.57
CA SER A 390 -37.13 62.70 -31.48
C SER A 390 -38.31 61.73 -31.47
N MET A 391 -39.55 62.23 -31.41
CA MET A 391 -40.77 61.40 -31.48
C MET A 391 -40.90 60.63 -32.80
N SER A 392 -40.22 61.05 -33.85
CA SER A 392 -40.25 60.45 -35.19
C SER A 392 -38.91 59.91 -35.67
N ARG A 393 -37.87 60.00 -34.86
CA ARG A 393 -36.50 59.61 -35.24
C ARG A 393 -35.86 58.72 -34.18
N LEU A 394 -35.54 57.48 -34.54
CA LEU A 394 -34.85 56.48 -33.70
C LEU A 394 -33.59 56.01 -34.40
N GLY A 395 -32.51 56.01 -33.71
CA GLY A 395 -31.30 55.27 -34.09
C GLY A 395 -31.35 53.85 -33.56
N ILE A 396 -31.00 52.90 -34.39
CA ILE A 396 -30.85 51.50 -34.03
C ILE A 396 -29.39 51.12 -34.30
N VAL A 397 -28.75 50.56 -33.28
CA VAL A 397 -27.37 50.07 -33.36
C VAL A 397 -27.39 48.56 -33.19
N ILE A 398 -26.66 47.84 -34.04
CA ILE A 398 -26.35 46.41 -33.92
C ILE A 398 -24.86 46.25 -34.21
N GLY A 399 -24.16 45.57 -33.33
CA GLY A 399 -22.75 45.32 -33.49
C GLY A 399 -22.40 43.89 -33.02
N ASP A 400 -21.37 43.32 -33.67
CA ASP A 400 -20.74 42.06 -33.29
C ASP A 400 -19.24 42.28 -33.17
N VAL A 401 -18.69 42.00 -32.00
CA VAL A 401 -17.26 42.11 -31.71
C VAL A 401 -16.57 40.84 -32.03
N SER A 402 -15.57 40.88 -32.91
CA SER A 402 -14.76 39.75 -33.27
C SER A 402 -14.08 39.13 -32.05
N GLY A 403 -14.19 37.79 -31.89
CA GLY A 403 -13.68 37.03 -30.74
C GLY A 403 -14.81 36.38 -29.93
N LYS A 404 -14.46 35.81 -28.79
CA LYS A 404 -15.41 35.08 -27.93
C LYS A 404 -15.10 35.28 -26.44
N GLY A 405 -16.15 35.23 -25.60
CA GLY A 405 -16.04 35.25 -24.15
C GLY A 405 -15.75 36.66 -23.59
N ALA A 406 -15.06 36.72 -22.45
CA ALA A 406 -14.89 37.96 -21.67
C ALA A 406 -14.24 39.11 -22.43
N PRO A 407 -13.16 38.95 -23.24
CA PRO A 407 -12.59 40.08 -23.97
C PRO A 407 -13.58 40.72 -24.94
N ALA A 408 -14.32 39.90 -25.71
CA ALA A 408 -15.33 40.44 -26.64
C ALA A 408 -16.48 41.15 -25.92
N ALA A 409 -16.95 40.62 -24.80
CA ALA A 409 -17.99 41.19 -23.99
C ALA A 409 -17.59 42.55 -23.37
N ILE A 410 -16.35 42.67 -22.90
CA ILE A 410 -15.79 43.93 -22.38
C ILE A 410 -15.70 44.99 -23.49
N TYR A 411 -15.20 44.57 -24.66
CA TYR A 411 -15.12 45.44 -25.81
C TYR A 411 -16.48 45.92 -26.31
N ALA A 412 -17.46 45.03 -26.33
CA ALA A 412 -18.85 45.37 -26.65
C ALA A 412 -19.44 46.41 -25.67
N ALA A 413 -19.14 46.25 -24.39
CA ALA A 413 -19.57 47.21 -23.35
C ALA A 413 -18.92 48.56 -23.55
N LEU A 414 -17.63 48.62 -23.85
CA LEU A 414 -16.88 49.84 -24.15
C LEU A 414 -17.48 50.54 -25.40
N VAL A 415 -17.66 49.82 -26.49
CA VAL A 415 -18.26 50.32 -27.72
C VAL A 415 -19.65 50.90 -27.47
N SER A 416 -20.52 50.16 -26.72
CA SER A 416 -21.87 50.63 -26.37
C SER A 416 -21.81 51.95 -25.59
N GLY A 417 -20.87 52.07 -24.60
CA GLY A 417 -20.69 53.28 -23.83
C GLY A 417 -20.26 54.49 -24.70
N ILE A 418 -19.31 54.28 -25.62
CA ILE A 418 -18.82 55.31 -26.54
C ILE A 418 -19.95 55.74 -27.50
N ILE A 419 -20.70 54.80 -28.09
CA ILE A 419 -21.84 55.11 -28.93
C ILE A 419 -22.87 55.98 -28.22
N ARG A 420 -23.25 55.64 -26.98
CA ARG A 420 -24.19 56.45 -26.17
C ARG A 420 -23.68 57.85 -25.86
N SER A 421 -22.38 58.01 -25.75
CA SER A 421 -21.77 59.33 -25.50
C SER A 421 -21.78 60.22 -26.76
N HIS A 422 -21.53 59.64 -27.94
CA HIS A 422 -21.43 60.38 -29.19
C HIS A 422 -22.78 60.58 -29.88
N ALA A 423 -23.73 59.69 -29.74
CA ALA A 423 -25.00 59.68 -30.46
C ALA A 423 -25.80 60.97 -30.30
N PRO A 424 -25.88 61.67 -29.13
CA PRO A 424 -26.58 62.95 -29.00
C PRO A 424 -25.92 64.09 -29.76
N ILE A 425 -24.61 64.01 -30.01
CA ILE A 425 -23.80 65.04 -30.63
C ILE A 425 -23.78 64.89 -32.15
N GLU A 426 -23.60 63.63 -32.62
CA GLU A 426 -23.45 63.27 -34.02
C GLU A 426 -24.63 62.43 -34.50
N PRO A 427 -25.72 63.02 -34.95
CA PRO A 427 -26.95 62.30 -35.29
C PRO A 427 -26.90 61.54 -36.64
N ALA A 428 -25.88 61.81 -37.47
CA ALA A 428 -25.70 61.08 -38.72
C ALA A 428 -24.89 59.80 -38.49
N PRO A 429 -25.33 58.62 -38.92
CA PRO A 429 -24.69 57.35 -38.62
C PRO A 429 -23.20 57.25 -39.02
N GLY A 430 -22.82 57.83 -40.16
CA GLY A 430 -21.45 57.81 -40.66
C GLY A 430 -20.50 58.66 -39.79
N GLU A 431 -20.93 59.85 -39.40
CA GLU A 431 -20.17 60.77 -38.52
C GLU A 431 -20.02 60.16 -37.12
N MET A 432 -21.09 59.60 -36.60
CA MET A 432 -21.07 58.91 -35.31
C MET A 432 -20.06 57.72 -35.32
N LEU A 433 -20.10 56.86 -36.35
CA LEU A 433 -19.17 55.76 -36.45
C LEU A 433 -17.71 56.22 -36.62
N ALA A 434 -17.48 57.31 -37.34
CA ALA A 434 -16.14 57.91 -37.46
C ALA A 434 -15.64 58.42 -36.07
N ALA A 435 -16.52 59.08 -35.30
CA ALA A 435 -16.16 59.55 -33.93
C ALA A 435 -15.91 58.39 -32.97
N VAL A 436 -16.74 57.30 -33.05
CA VAL A 436 -16.52 56.08 -32.26
C VAL A 436 -15.20 55.42 -32.61
N ASN A 437 -14.88 55.32 -33.91
CA ASN A 437 -13.60 54.73 -34.36
C ASN A 437 -12.41 55.55 -33.87
N LEU A 438 -12.48 56.89 -33.87
CA LEU A 438 -11.42 57.72 -33.35
C LEU A 438 -11.22 57.50 -31.82
N SER A 439 -12.31 57.44 -31.06
CA SER A 439 -12.27 57.19 -29.61
C SER A 439 -11.79 55.75 -29.23
N LEU A 440 -11.89 54.79 -30.12
CA LEU A 440 -11.37 53.43 -29.92
C LEU A 440 -9.90 53.30 -30.34
N ALA A 441 -9.38 54.21 -31.12
CA ALA A 441 -7.99 54.21 -31.60
C ALA A 441 -7.03 54.94 -30.61
N GLU A 442 -7.54 55.77 -29.71
CA GLU A 442 -6.81 56.40 -28.59
C GLU A 442 -6.72 55.43 -27.40
#